data_182039bf39644eb8d37a5861320a070d
#
_entry.id   182039bf39644eb8d37a5861320a070d
#
_cell.length_a   1.000
_cell.length_b   1.000
_cell.length_c   1.000
_cell.angle_alpha   90.00
_cell.angle_beta   90.00
_cell.angle_gamma   90.00
#
_symmetry.space_group_name_H-M   'P 1'
#
loop_
_entity.id
_entity.type
_entity.pdbx_description
1 polymer ?
#
loop_
_entity_poly.entity_id
_entity_poly.type
_entity_poly.pdbx_seq_one_letter_code
_entity_poly.pdbx_strand_id
1 'polypeptide(L)'
;PVLPATGTPNVVVVLLDDTGFAHLSCYGGLVDTPNYDRLAERGLRYTNFHTTALCSPTRACLLTGRNHHAVGMRAVSNFDTGFPNMRGRIARSAGTMAEMLSDEGFATWAVGKWHLAPMREASAVGPFGDWPLQRGFDRYYGFMQGETDQFHPELYEDNRLIDPPRT
;
A
#
# COMPACT_ATOMS: atom_id res chain seq x y z
N PRO A 1 13.09 21.17 11.41
CA PRO A 1 12.70 19.91 10.76
C PRO A 1 13.94 19.06 10.51
N VAL A 2 13.82 17.76 10.73
CA VAL A 2 14.82 16.78 10.31
C VAL A 2 14.75 16.71 8.79
N LEU A 3 15.89 16.67 8.10
CA LEU A 3 15.96 16.47 6.66
C LEU A 3 16.86 15.26 6.38
N PRO A 4 16.58 14.49 5.33
CA PRO A 4 17.44 13.39 4.92
C PRO A 4 18.85 13.89 4.61
N ALA A 5 19.86 13.04 4.79
CA ALA A 5 21.24 13.39 4.47
C ALA A 5 21.37 13.78 2.98
N THR A 6 22.26 14.73 2.68
CA THR A 6 22.52 15.15 1.29
C THR A 6 22.95 13.96 0.44
N GLY A 7 22.30 13.78 -0.69
CA GLY A 7 22.55 12.66 -1.60
C GLY A 7 21.75 11.38 -1.31
N THR A 8 20.86 11.39 -0.31
CA THR A 8 19.94 10.28 -0.05
C THR A 8 19.02 10.09 -1.27
N PRO A 9 18.89 8.86 -1.80
CA PRO A 9 18.06 8.59 -2.97
C PRO A 9 16.57 8.64 -2.63
N ASN A 10 15.76 8.98 -3.62
CA ASN A 10 14.32 8.73 -3.56
C ASN A 10 14.01 7.24 -3.68
N VAL A 11 12.98 6.80 -2.98
CA VAL A 11 12.50 5.41 -3.02
C VAL A 11 11.09 5.38 -3.60
N VAL A 12 10.89 4.61 -4.65
CA VAL A 12 9.56 4.38 -5.25
C VAL A 12 9.25 2.89 -5.18
N VAL A 13 8.14 2.56 -4.53
CA VAL A 13 7.64 1.19 -4.45
C VAL A 13 6.38 1.08 -5.31
N VAL A 14 6.41 0.22 -6.32
CA VAL A 14 5.25 -0.08 -7.17
C VAL A 14 4.73 -1.46 -6.80
N LEU A 15 3.58 -1.50 -6.15
CA LEU A 15 2.90 -2.74 -5.77
C LEU A 15 1.73 -2.99 -6.71
N LEU A 16 1.88 -3.97 -7.59
CA LEU A 16 0.81 -4.40 -8.48
C LEU A 16 -0.18 -5.28 -7.70
N ASP A 17 -1.48 -5.05 -7.93
CA ASP A 17 -2.55 -5.79 -7.28
C ASP A 17 -3.00 -6.95 -8.18
N ASP A 18 -3.20 -8.12 -7.58
CA ASP A 18 -3.61 -9.36 -8.28
C ASP A 18 -2.74 -9.72 -9.50
N THR A 19 -1.45 -9.37 -9.46
CA THR A 19 -0.50 -9.62 -10.54
C THR A 19 0.42 -10.77 -10.17
N GLY A 20 0.36 -11.83 -10.95
CA GLY A 20 1.20 -13.01 -10.81
C GLY A 20 2.53 -12.89 -11.56
N PHE A 21 3.43 -13.82 -11.27
CA PHE A 21 4.77 -13.87 -11.83
C PHE A 21 4.81 -13.82 -13.38
N ALA A 22 3.88 -14.49 -14.04
CA ALA A 22 3.84 -14.59 -15.50
C ALA A 22 3.04 -13.47 -16.19
N HIS A 23 2.67 -12.40 -15.50
CA HIS A 23 1.94 -11.30 -16.13
C HIS A 23 2.85 -10.26 -16.81
N LEU A 24 4.09 -10.12 -16.34
CA LEU A 24 5.04 -9.15 -16.90
C LEU A 24 5.91 -9.79 -17.99
N SER A 25 6.16 -9.07 -19.09
CA SER A 25 6.97 -9.57 -20.22
C SER A 25 8.39 -9.95 -19.81
N CYS A 26 9.01 -9.23 -18.87
CA CYS A 26 10.33 -9.57 -18.34
C CYS A 26 10.40 -10.94 -17.63
N TYR A 27 9.28 -11.56 -17.34
CA TYR A 27 9.14 -12.92 -16.82
C TYR A 27 8.47 -13.89 -17.80
N GLY A 28 8.34 -13.50 -19.07
CA GLY A 28 7.72 -14.31 -20.11
C GLY A 28 6.20 -14.18 -20.20
N GLY A 29 5.63 -13.12 -19.62
CA GLY A 29 4.21 -12.80 -19.75
C GLY A 29 3.81 -12.43 -21.17
N LEU A 30 2.52 -12.61 -21.48
CA LEU A 30 1.98 -12.34 -22.82
C LEU A 30 1.63 -10.86 -23.06
N VAL A 31 1.61 -10.05 -22.02
CA VAL A 31 1.31 -8.62 -22.08
C VAL A 31 2.63 -7.86 -22.19
N ASP A 32 2.75 -7.01 -23.20
CA ASP A 32 3.93 -6.16 -23.35
C ASP A 32 4.00 -5.12 -22.22
N THR A 33 5.07 -5.18 -21.45
CA THR A 33 5.34 -4.26 -20.34
C THR A 33 6.72 -3.61 -20.47
N PRO A 34 6.94 -2.79 -21.51
CA PRO A 34 8.29 -2.34 -21.92
C PRO A 34 8.99 -1.48 -20.87
N ASN A 35 8.26 -0.81 -20.00
CA ASN A 35 8.85 -0.04 -18.91
C ASN A 35 9.39 -0.95 -17.79
N TYR A 36 8.69 -2.05 -17.49
CA TYR A 36 9.20 -3.07 -16.56
C TYR A 36 10.39 -3.83 -17.15
N ASP A 37 10.36 -4.09 -18.44
CA ASP A 37 11.49 -4.73 -19.13
C ASP A 37 12.76 -3.87 -19.02
N ARG A 38 12.66 -2.57 -19.30
CA ARG A 38 13.79 -1.63 -19.12
C ARG A 38 14.29 -1.54 -17.69
N LEU A 39 13.37 -1.64 -16.71
CA LEU A 39 13.75 -1.67 -15.30
C LEU A 39 14.47 -2.98 -14.96
N ALA A 40 13.98 -4.11 -15.46
CA ALA A 40 14.56 -5.43 -15.26
C ALA A 40 15.96 -5.57 -15.91
N GLU A 41 16.21 -4.91 -17.04
CA GLU A 41 17.52 -4.86 -17.71
C GLU A 41 18.58 -4.11 -16.89
N ARG A 42 18.19 -3.15 -16.07
CA ARG A 42 19.09 -2.29 -15.28
C ARG A 42 19.15 -2.65 -13.80
N GLY A 43 18.26 -3.52 -13.37
CA GLY A 43 18.08 -3.87 -11.97
C GLY A 43 18.25 -5.34 -11.68
N LEU A 44 17.84 -5.73 -10.49
CA LEU A 44 17.78 -7.14 -10.08
C LEU A 44 16.40 -7.70 -10.37
N ARG A 45 16.37 -8.89 -10.92
CA ARG A 45 15.16 -9.64 -11.21
C ARG A 45 15.12 -10.89 -10.35
N TYR A 46 14.23 -10.93 -9.40
CA TYR A 46 14.06 -12.07 -8.49
C TYR A 46 13.17 -13.13 -9.14
N THR A 47 13.61 -14.37 -9.14
CA THR A 47 12.87 -15.53 -9.66
C THR A 47 12.27 -16.39 -8.54
N ASN A 48 12.64 -16.11 -7.29
CA ASN A 48 12.11 -16.76 -6.09
C ASN A 48 11.69 -15.69 -5.08
N PHE A 49 10.59 -14.99 -5.39
CA PHE A 49 10.01 -13.93 -4.56
C PHE A 49 8.57 -14.29 -4.21
N HIS A 50 8.25 -14.26 -2.94
CA HIS A 50 6.93 -14.65 -2.42
C HIS A 50 6.26 -13.49 -1.70
N THR A 51 4.96 -13.37 -1.92
CA THR A 51 4.06 -12.51 -1.16
C THR A 51 3.06 -13.38 -0.42
N THR A 52 2.16 -12.76 0.35
CA THR A 52 1.00 -13.50 0.85
C THR A 52 -0.02 -13.69 -0.28
N ALA A 53 -0.99 -14.57 -0.07
CA ALA A 53 -2.02 -14.86 -1.06
C ALA A 53 -3.09 -13.76 -1.20
N LEU A 54 -3.07 -12.71 -0.36
CA LEU A 54 -4.10 -11.68 -0.27
C LEU A 54 -3.49 -10.27 -0.22
N CYS A 55 -4.28 -9.28 -0.67
CA CYS A 55 -3.88 -7.89 -0.76
C CYS A 55 -3.55 -7.23 0.59
N SER A 56 -4.47 -7.17 1.55
CA SER A 56 -4.22 -6.52 2.85
C SER A 56 -3.06 -7.16 3.63
N PRO A 57 -2.93 -8.48 3.73
CA PRO A 57 -1.78 -9.12 4.36
C PRO A 57 -0.45 -8.77 3.70
N THR A 58 -0.37 -8.79 2.38
CA THR A 58 0.84 -8.40 1.63
C THR A 58 1.19 -6.93 1.88
N ARG A 59 0.21 -6.03 1.84
CA ARG A 59 0.38 -4.59 2.12
C ARG A 59 0.85 -4.36 3.55
N ALA A 60 0.30 -5.09 4.51
CA ALA A 60 0.73 -5.02 5.91
C ALA A 60 2.17 -5.50 6.10
N CYS A 61 2.56 -6.62 5.45
CA CYS A 61 3.95 -7.08 5.46
C CYS A 61 4.90 -6.06 4.85
N LEU A 62 4.55 -5.50 3.69
CA LEU A 62 5.36 -4.50 3.00
C LEU A 62 5.59 -3.25 3.87
N LEU A 63 4.51 -2.70 4.42
CA LEU A 63 4.60 -1.46 5.20
C LEU A 63 5.30 -1.64 6.54
N THR A 64 5.22 -2.81 7.16
CA THR A 64 5.75 -3.00 8.53
C THR A 64 7.04 -3.81 8.58
N GLY A 65 7.42 -4.48 7.51
CA GLY A 65 8.53 -5.45 7.50
C GLY A 65 8.27 -6.67 8.41
N ARG A 66 7.01 -6.90 8.83
CA ARG A 66 6.63 -7.95 9.78
C ARG A 66 5.65 -8.93 9.18
N ASN A 67 5.60 -10.13 9.73
CA ASN A 67 4.57 -11.10 9.38
C ASN A 67 3.17 -10.52 9.67
N HIS A 68 2.27 -10.64 8.72
CA HIS A 68 0.91 -10.07 8.79
C HIS A 68 0.08 -10.58 9.97
N HIS A 69 0.29 -11.83 10.41
CA HIS A 69 -0.36 -12.35 11.62
C HIS A 69 0.06 -11.60 12.89
N ALA A 70 1.33 -11.19 12.96
CA ALA A 70 1.87 -10.47 14.12
C ALA A 70 1.38 -9.02 14.21
N VAL A 71 0.86 -8.49 13.10
CA VAL A 71 0.41 -7.08 13.03
C VAL A 71 -1.10 -6.93 12.90
N GLY A 72 -1.87 -8.01 13.11
CA GLY A 72 -3.33 -7.96 13.14
C GLY A 72 -4.03 -8.11 11.78
N MET A 73 -3.30 -8.55 10.74
CA MET A 73 -3.80 -8.62 9.36
C MET A 73 -3.73 -10.06 8.80
N ARG A 74 -4.35 -11.01 9.49
CA ARG A 74 -4.39 -12.41 9.04
C ARG A 74 -5.06 -12.60 7.68
N ALA A 75 -6.10 -11.82 7.40
CA ALA A 75 -6.84 -11.81 6.14
C ALA A 75 -7.07 -10.35 5.68
N VAL A 76 -7.96 -10.12 4.74
CA VAL A 76 -8.29 -8.77 4.23
C VAL A 76 -8.93 -7.90 5.32
N SER A 77 -8.74 -6.61 5.21
CA SER A 77 -9.17 -5.62 6.23
C SER A 77 -10.68 -5.56 6.45
N ASN A 78 -11.47 -6.15 5.54
CA ASN A 78 -12.92 -6.27 5.66
C ASN A 78 -13.37 -7.12 6.85
N PHE A 79 -12.49 -8.01 7.34
CA PHE A 79 -12.80 -8.91 8.44
C PHE A 79 -12.11 -8.48 9.73
N ASP A 80 -12.90 -8.20 10.77
CA ASP A 80 -12.43 -8.07 12.15
C ASP A 80 -13.13 -9.15 12.97
N THR A 81 -12.38 -10.15 13.40
CA THR A 81 -12.91 -11.28 14.18
C THR A 81 -12.77 -11.07 15.68
N GLY A 82 -12.19 -9.95 16.11
CA GLY A 82 -11.91 -9.68 17.52
C GLY A 82 -10.64 -10.34 18.05
N PHE A 83 -10.07 -11.32 17.34
CA PHE A 83 -8.81 -11.93 17.74
C PHE A 83 -7.59 -11.02 17.42
N PRO A 84 -6.54 -11.04 18.26
CA PRO A 84 -5.40 -10.12 18.08
C PRO A 84 -4.74 -10.17 16.71
N ASN A 85 -4.70 -11.35 16.06
CA ASN A 85 -4.08 -11.53 14.75
C ASN A 85 -5.02 -11.23 13.58
N MET A 86 -6.28 -10.83 13.83
CA MET A 86 -7.28 -10.55 12.80
C MET A 86 -8.20 -9.41 13.22
N ARG A 87 -7.66 -8.20 13.11
CA ARG A 87 -8.33 -6.95 13.49
C ARG A 87 -8.72 -6.08 12.30
N GLY A 88 -8.39 -6.52 11.08
CA GLY A 88 -8.64 -5.76 9.85
C GLY A 88 -7.83 -4.45 9.75
N ARG A 89 -6.84 -4.28 10.61
CA ARG A 89 -5.94 -3.11 10.70
C ARG A 89 -4.55 -3.52 11.14
N ILE A 90 -3.57 -2.72 10.79
CA ILE A 90 -2.22 -2.87 11.34
C ILE A 90 -2.23 -2.40 12.80
N ALA A 91 -1.76 -3.26 13.71
CA ALA A 91 -1.65 -2.89 15.12
C ALA A 91 -0.83 -1.60 15.31
N ARG A 92 -1.29 -0.72 16.22
CA ARG A 92 -0.60 0.56 16.49
C ARG A 92 0.82 0.39 17.05
N SER A 93 1.10 -0.74 17.66
CA SER A 93 2.45 -1.11 18.13
C SER A 93 3.40 -1.52 17.01
N ALA A 94 2.91 -1.67 15.77
CA ALA A 94 3.73 -1.94 14.60
C ALA A 94 3.84 -0.65 13.78
N GLY A 95 5.01 -0.03 13.82
CA GLY A 95 5.33 1.12 12.97
C GLY A 95 5.35 0.73 11.50
N THR A 96 5.01 1.67 10.63
CA THR A 96 5.12 1.51 9.19
C THR A 96 6.44 2.10 8.68
N MET A 97 6.89 1.68 7.50
CA MET A 97 8.06 2.30 6.86
C MET A 97 7.84 3.79 6.58
N ALA A 98 6.60 4.22 6.34
CA ALA A 98 6.28 5.63 6.14
C ALA A 98 6.48 6.43 7.43
N GLU A 99 6.01 5.91 8.59
CA GLU A 99 6.26 6.51 9.90
C GLU A 99 7.77 6.65 10.17
N MET A 100 8.54 5.57 9.93
CA MET A 100 10.00 5.57 10.14
C MET A 100 10.73 6.53 9.20
N LEU A 101 10.36 6.58 7.92
CA LEU A 101 10.96 7.48 6.93
C LEU A 101 10.59 8.94 7.21
N SER A 102 9.38 9.21 7.67
CA SER A 102 8.95 10.55 8.08
C SER A 102 9.76 11.06 9.26
N ASP A 103 10.05 10.20 10.24
CA ASP A 103 10.93 10.55 11.39
C ASP A 103 12.37 10.90 10.94
N GLU A 104 12.83 10.32 9.84
CA GLU A 104 14.12 10.62 9.20
C GLU A 104 14.05 11.81 8.20
N GLY A 105 12.91 12.49 8.14
CA GLY A 105 12.70 13.71 7.34
C GLY A 105 12.37 13.51 5.87
N PHE A 106 12.06 12.28 5.45
CA PHE A 106 11.54 12.05 4.10
C PHE A 106 10.10 12.54 3.96
N ALA A 107 9.79 13.11 2.81
CA ALA A 107 8.41 13.28 2.38
C ALA A 107 7.85 11.92 1.93
N THR A 108 6.69 11.53 2.45
CA THR A 108 6.11 10.21 2.28
C THR A 108 4.74 10.30 1.60
N TRP A 109 4.58 9.61 0.48
CA TRP A 109 3.36 9.69 -0.31
C TRP A 109 2.84 8.30 -0.64
N ALA A 110 1.51 8.13 -0.60
CA ALA A 110 0.84 6.93 -1.06
C ALA A 110 -0.15 7.25 -2.17
N VAL A 111 -0.15 6.42 -3.22
CA VAL A 111 -1.07 6.55 -4.35
C VAL A 111 -1.69 5.20 -4.65
N GLY A 112 -3.01 5.16 -4.89
CA GLY A 112 -3.75 3.97 -5.26
C GLY A 112 -4.48 3.30 -4.10
N LYS A 113 -4.60 1.97 -4.17
CA LYS A 113 -5.33 1.15 -3.20
C LYS A 113 -4.68 1.16 -1.82
N TRP A 114 -5.47 1.46 -0.76
CA TRP A 114 -5.03 1.34 0.63
C TRP A 114 -5.30 -0.05 1.20
N HIS A 115 -6.55 -0.40 1.42
CA HIS A 115 -7.06 -1.69 1.90
C HIS A 115 -6.42 -2.17 3.23
N LEU A 116 -6.14 -1.24 4.16
CA LEU A 116 -5.55 -1.51 5.48
C LEU A 116 -6.33 -0.86 6.62
N ALA A 117 -7.49 -0.29 6.35
CA ALA A 117 -8.44 0.19 7.34
C ALA A 117 -9.65 -0.76 7.41
N PRO A 118 -10.23 -1.00 8.60
CA PRO A 118 -11.48 -1.75 8.72
C PRO A 118 -12.58 -1.13 7.87
N MET A 119 -13.45 -1.97 7.29
CA MET A 119 -14.52 -1.50 6.39
C MET A 119 -15.40 -0.41 7.03
N ARG A 120 -15.70 -0.53 8.31
CA ARG A 120 -16.50 0.46 9.04
C ARG A 120 -15.82 1.84 9.18
N GLU A 121 -14.52 1.90 8.95
CA GLU A 121 -13.68 3.11 9.03
C GLU A 121 -13.27 3.65 7.65
N ALA A 122 -13.65 2.96 6.58
CA ALA A 122 -13.30 3.32 5.21
C ALA A 122 -14.37 4.22 4.57
N SER A 123 -14.83 5.25 5.28
CA SER A 123 -15.83 6.20 4.79
C SER A 123 -15.38 7.64 5.04
N ALA A 124 -15.94 8.59 4.28
CA ALA A 124 -15.60 10.01 4.34
C ALA A 124 -15.86 10.68 5.70
N VAL A 125 -16.56 10.00 6.61
CA VAL A 125 -16.81 10.50 7.98
C VAL A 125 -15.83 9.96 9.01
N GLY A 126 -14.93 9.06 8.58
CA GLY A 126 -13.96 8.41 9.49
C GLY A 126 -14.60 7.36 10.43
N PRO A 127 -13.89 7.00 11.50
CA PRO A 127 -12.62 7.58 11.99
C PRO A 127 -11.43 7.33 11.06
N PHE A 128 -10.52 8.29 10.97
CA PHE A 128 -9.39 8.25 10.04
C PHE A 128 -8.14 7.58 10.61
N GLY A 129 -8.23 7.01 11.82
CA GLY A 129 -7.09 6.50 12.55
C GLY A 129 -6.21 5.50 11.78
N ASP A 130 -6.77 4.65 10.95
CA ASP A 130 -6.05 3.64 10.17
C ASP A 130 -5.87 4.03 8.69
N TRP A 131 -6.11 5.31 8.37
CA TRP A 131 -5.91 5.87 7.03
C TRP A 131 -4.44 6.23 6.78
N PRO A 132 -4.03 6.41 5.52
CA PRO A 132 -2.63 6.63 5.15
C PRO A 132 -1.94 7.75 5.93
N LEU A 133 -2.59 8.91 6.11
CA LEU A 133 -2.00 10.05 6.81
C LEU A 133 -1.70 9.73 8.28
N GLN A 134 -2.53 8.92 8.93
CA GLN A 134 -2.33 8.51 10.31
C GLN A 134 -1.37 7.30 10.45
N ARG A 135 -0.82 6.86 9.33
CA ARG A 135 0.15 5.77 9.22
C ARG A 135 1.45 6.25 8.55
N GLY A 136 1.75 7.55 8.69
CA GLY A 136 3.04 8.16 8.36
C GLY A 136 3.16 8.72 6.94
N PHE A 137 2.09 8.73 6.15
CA PHE A 137 2.13 9.39 4.85
C PHE A 137 1.72 10.86 4.96
N ASP A 138 2.50 11.76 4.37
CA ASP A 138 2.17 13.19 4.28
C ASP A 138 1.03 13.47 3.33
N ARG A 139 0.91 12.67 2.27
CA ARG A 139 -0.12 12.80 1.23
C ARG A 139 -0.63 11.44 0.79
N TYR A 140 -1.90 11.41 0.45
CA TYR A 140 -2.56 10.24 -0.10
C TYR A 140 -3.49 10.63 -1.26
N TYR A 141 -3.48 9.81 -2.32
CA TYR A 141 -4.47 9.88 -3.40
C TYR A 141 -4.84 8.47 -3.84
N GLY A 142 -6.12 8.09 -3.72
CA GLY A 142 -6.52 6.73 -4.08
C GLY A 142 -7.86 6.31 -3.49
N PHE A 143 -8.03 5.01 -3.31
CA PHE A 143 -9.26 4.44 -2.77
C PHE A 143 -8.99 3.54 -1.56
N MET A 144 -9.95 3.51 -0.63
CA MET A 144 -9.74 2.90 0.68
C MET A 144 -10.03 1.40 0.72
N GLN A 145 -10.92 0.92 -0.13
CA GLN A 145 -11.43 -0.45 -0.14
C GLN A 145 -10.53 -1.43 -0.94
N GLY A 146 -10.96 -2.69 -1.02
CA GLY A 146 -10.27 -3.74 -1.78
C GLY A 146 -10.33 -3.54 -3.28
N GLU A 147 -11.35 -2.87 -3.74
CA GLU A 147 -11.61 -2.58 -5.15
C GLU A 147 -12.41 -1.27 -5.29
N THR A 148 -12.48 -0.75 -6.49
CA THR A 148 -13.31 0.40 -6.84
C THR A 148 -13.71 0.28 -8.32
N ASP A 149 -14.77 0.96 -8.75
CA ASP A 149 -15.13 1.02 -10.16
C ASP A 149 -14.01 1.63 -10.99
N GLN A 150 -13.72 1.06 -12.15
CA GLN A 150 -12.61 1.49 -13.01
C GLN A 150 -12.90 2.80 -13.76
N PHE A 151 -14.16 3.14 -13.98
CA PHE A 151 -14.60 4.33 -14.71
C PHE A 151 -15.16 5.41 -13.79
N HIS A 152 -15.72 5.00 -12.66
CA HIS A 152 -16.31 5.86 -11.63
C HIS A 152 -15.75 5.52 -10.24
N PRO A 153 -14.43 5.65 -10.05
CA PRO A 153 -13.80 5.26 -8.80
C PRO A 153 -14.24 6.15 -7.64
N GLU A 154 -14.41 5.55 -6.47
CA GLU A 154 -14.50 6.28 -5.21
C GLU A 154 -13.10 6.72 -4.80
N LEU A 155 -12.79 7.99 -4.95
CA LEU A 155 -11.44 8.53 -4.71
C LEU A 155 -11.38 9.45 -3.50
N TYR A 156 -10.25 9.37 -2.85
CA TYR A 156 -9.88 10.24 -1.73
C TYR A 156 -8.58 10.98 -2.03
N GLU A 157 -8.54 12.24 -1.70
CA GLU A 157 -7.33 13.02 -1.55
C GLU A 157 -7.14 13.29 -0.06
N ASP A 158 -6.06 12.77 0.50
CA ASP A 158 -5.80 12.74 1.93
C ASP A 158 -6.96 12.06 2.70
N ASN A 159 -7.70 12.79 3.52
CA ASN A 159 -8.86 12.27 4.25
C ASN A 159 -10.20 12.75 3.66
N ARG A 160 -10.21 13.24 2.43
CA ARG A 160 -11.40 13.85 1.82
C ARG A 160 -11.82 13.11 0.57
N LEU A 161 -13.10 12.73 0.51
CA LEU A 161 -13.70 12.21 -0.72
C LEU A 161 -13.69 13.30 -1.80
N ILE A 162 -13.30 12.94 -3.00
CA ILE A 162 -13.24 13.82 -4.16
C ILE A 162 -13.95 13.20 -5.35
N ASP A 163 -14.43 14.06 -6.24
CA ASP A 163 -14.89 13.61 -7.55
C ASP A 163 -13.69 13.21 -8.42
N PRO A 164 -13.81 12.12 -9.21
CA PRO A 164 -12.79 11.79 -10.20
C PRO A 164 -12.52 12.98 -11.13
N PRO A 165 -11.25 13.21 -11.53
CA PRO A 165 -10.93 14.23 -12.51
C PRO A 165 -11.77 14.04 -13.78
N ARG A 166 -12.40 15.10 -14.28
CA ARG A 166 -13.11 15.06 -15.56
C ARG A 166 -12.06 14.96 -16.66
N THR A 167 -12.16 13.94 -17.50
CA THR A 167 -11.38 13.78 -18.73
C THR A 167 -11.92 14.67 -19.84
#